data_18946e41b296ff4b88953d78b9b78662
#
_entry.id   18946e41b296ff4b88953d78b9b78662
#
_cell.length_a   1.000
_cell.length_b   1.000
_cell.length_c   1.000
_cell.angle_alpha   90.00
_cell.angle_beta   90.00
_cell.angle_gamma   90.00
#
_symmetry.space_group_name_H-M   'P 1'
#
loop_
_entity.id
_entity.type
_entity.pdbx_description
1 polymer ?
#
loop_
_entity_poly.entity_id
_entity_poly.type
_entity_poly.pdbx_seq_one_letter_code
_entity_poly.pdbx_strand_id
1 'polypeptide(L)'
;MIYIFSAFYAEAKNIIDHYGLKKEKSPEMVRFDVFANDSIRLVITGVGEINAAAAVSNIGGAYGISPDDEILNVGCGAGFSSDICLGSIFLGNKLTEQMTGRTFYPDMLMKANFRECEIVTVARVLNEGCDSVVYDMEAAAVYQAAAFFVGPHRMHFIKLVSDAGERIDQSKITELFALQEDKI
;
A
#
# COMPACT_ATOMS: atom_id res chain seq x y z
N MET A 1 -5.68 -7.96 -14.44
CA MET A 1 -6.29 -7.70 -13.13
C MET A 1 -5.42 -6.70 -12.36
N ILE A 2 -6.02 -5.83 -11.56
CA ILE A 2 -5.31 -4.96 -10.62
C ILE A 2 -5.54 -5.50 -9.21
N TYR A 3 -4.48 -5.83 -8.49
CA TYR A 3 -4.54 -6.24 -7.09
C TYR A 3 -4.09 -5.08 -6.21
N ILE A 4 -4.95 -4.64 -5.29
CA ILE A 4 -4.67 -3.56 -4.35
C ILE A 4 -4.56 -4.14 -2.95
N PHE A 5 -3.48 -3.83 -2.25
CA PHE A 5 -3.23 -4.27 -0.88
C PHE A 5 -3.18 -3.04 0.04
N SER A 6 -4.10 -2.99 1.02
CA SER A 6 -4.20 -1.93 2.03
C SER A 6 -4.26 -2.55 3.42
N ALA A 7 -3.63 -1.90 4.40
CA ALA A 7 -3.59 -2.44 5.76
C ALA A 7 -4.94 -2.34 6.48
N PHE A 8 -5.67 -1.25 6.25
CA PHE A 8 -6.94 -0.97 6.92
C PHE A 8 -8.08 -0.77 5.93
N TYR A 9 -9.29 -1.11 6.35
CA TYR A 9 -10.49 -0.76 5.59
C TYR A 9 -10.65 0.76 5.40
N ALA A 10 -10.21 1.57 6.38
CA ALA A 10 -10.28 3.02 6.31
C ALA A 10 -9.44 3.62 5.16
N GLU A 11 -8.31 2.99 4.80
CA GLU A 11 -7.47 3.37 3.65
C GLU A 11 -8.13 2.98 2.32
N ALA A 12 -8.85 1.88 2.33
CA ALA A 12 -9.43 1.26 1.15
C ALA A 12 -10.84 1.77 0.81
N LYS A 13 -11.55 2.36 1.79
CA LYS A 13 -12.99 2.66 1.69
C LYS A 13 -13.34 3.49 0.46
N ASN A 14 -12.58 4.56 0.19
CA ASN A 14 -12.86 5.44 -0.95
C ASN A 14 -12.64 4.73 -2.29
N ILE A 15 -11.62 3.88 -2.39
CA ILE A 15 -11.37 3.04 -3.57
C ILE A 15 -12.52 2.05 -3.76
N ILE A 16 -12.98 1.40 -2.67
CA ILE A 16 -14.10 0.45 -2.72
C ILE A 16 -15.37 1.14 -3.22
N ASP A 17 -15.68 2.32 -2.67
CA ASP A 17 -16.88 3.09 -3.03
C ASP A 17 -16.78 3.63 -4.46
N HIS A 18 -15.65 4.22 -4.84
CA HIS A 18 -15.42 4.82 -6.17
C HIS A 18 -15.53 3.79 -7.31
N TYR A 19 -14.87 2.64 -7.15
CA TYR A 19 -14.88 1.58 -8.17
C TYR A 19 -16.02 0.57 -8.00
N GLY A 20 -16.91 0.76 -7.03
CA GLY A 20 -18.08 -0.10 -6.78
C GLY A 20 -17.69 -1.53 -6.42
N LEU A 21 -16.56 -1.71 -5.69
CA LEU A 21 -16.09 -3.04 -5.31
C LEU A 21 -17.05 -3.66 -4.30
N LYS A 22 -17.33 -4.94 -4.44
CA LYS A 22 -18.22 -5.69 -3.54
C LYS A 22 -17.41 -6.71 -2.75
N LYS A 23 -17.78 -6.91 -1.48
CA LYS A 23 -17.15 -7.95 -0.67
C LYS A 23 -17.34 -9.30 -1.35
N GLU A 24 -16.22 -9.95 -1.66
CA GLU A 24 -16.20 -11.22 -2.38
C GLU A 24 -16.37 -12.39 -1.40
N LYS A 25 -17.12 -13.41 -1.82
CA LYS A 25 -17.10 -14.71 -1.14
C LYS A 25 -15.87 -15.48 -1.62
N SER A 26 -14.75 -15.23 -0.96
CA SER A 26 -13.46 -15.82 -1.31
C SER A 26 -13.42 -17.34 -1.08
N PRO A 27 -12.51 -18.07 -1.77
CA PRO A 27 -12.23 -19.47 -1.45
C PRO A 27 -11.87 -19.68 0.02
N GLU A 28 -12.15 -20.86 0.57
CA GLU A 28 -11.92 -21.16 2.00
C GLU A 28 -10.48 -20.93 2.47
N MET A 29 -9.51 -21.05 1.57
CA MET A 29 -8.09 -20.83 1.88
C MET A 29 -7.73 -19.35 2.05
N VAL A 30 -8.56 -18.42 1.56
CA VAL A 30 -8.33 -16.97 1.70
C VAL A 30 -8.79 -16.53 3.08
N ARG A 31 -7.88 -15.92 3.84
CA ARG A 31 -8.10 -15.50 5.23
C ARG A 31 -8.22 -13.97 5.38
N PHE A 32 -8.28 -13.27 4.27
CA PHE A 32 -8.34 -11.81 4.22
C PHE A 32 -9.69 -11.34 3.69
N ASP A 33 -10.12 -10.16 4.10
CA ASP A 33 -11.27 -9.50 3.50
C ASP A 33 -10.90 -9.03 2.09
N VAL A 34 -11.69 -9.48 1.11
CA VAL A 34 -11.47 -9.17 -0.31
C VAL A 34 -12.71 -8.44 -0.84
N PHE A 35 -12.47 -7.36 -1.57
CA PHE A 35 -13.48 -6.58 -2.30
C PHE A 35 -13.10 -6.57 -3.78
N ALA A 36 -14.03 -6.87 -4.67
CA ALA A 36 -13.70 -7.04 -6.07
C ALA A 36 -14.78 -6.59 -7.03
N ASN A 37 -14.36 -6.33 -8.26
CA ASN A 37 -15.15 -6.30 -9.47
C ASN A 37 -14.40 -7.06 -10.60
N ASP A 38 -14.83 -6.89 -11.86
CA ASP A 38 -14.23 -7.61 -12.99
C ASP A 38 -12.77 -7.24 -13.29
N SER A 39 -12.26 -6.11 -12.78
CA SER A 39 -10.94 -5.55 -13.10
C SER A 39 -10.04 -5.34 -11.89
N ILE A 40 -10.61 -5.20 -10.69
CA ILE A 40 -9.89 -4.85 -9.46
C ILE A 40 -10.21 -5.87 -8.38
N ARG A 41 -9.19 -6.28 -7.63
CA ARG A 41 -9.31 -7.05 -6.39
C ARG A 41 -8.53 -6.34 -5.29
N LEU A 42 -9.25 -5.81 -4.29
CA LEU A 42 -8.69 -5.10 -3.16
C LEU A 42 -8.73 -6.00 -1.91
N VAL A 43 -7.62 -6.06 -1.20
CA VAL A 43 -7.37 -6.95 -0.07
C VAL A 43 -7.01 -6.13 1.17
N ILE A 44 -7.70 -6.38 2.27
CA ILE A 44 -7.35 -5.81 3.57
C ILE A 44 -6.37 -6.76 4.26
N THR A 45 -5.11 -6.35 4.33
CA THR A 45 -4.01 -7.22 4.79
C THR A 45 -3.89 -7.30 6.31
N GLY A 46 -4.30 -6.27 7.03
CA GLY A 46 -3.84 -5.99 8.39
C GLY A 46 -2.46 -5.33 8.37
N VAL A 47 -2.09 -4.77 9.53
CA VAL A 47 -0.84 -4.00 9.70
C VAL A 47 0.38 -4.92 9.80
N GLY A 48 1.47 -4.47 9.20
CA GLY A 48 2.81 -5.02 9.37
C GLY A 48 3.24 -5.98 8.28
N GLU A 49 4.54 -6.13 8.16
CA GLU A 49 5.23 -6.86 7.09
C GLU A 49 4.76 -8.31 6.94
N ILE A 50 4.57 -9.02 8.06
CA ILE A 50 4.14 -10.45 8.05
C ILE A 50 2.75 -10.58 7.45
N ASN A 51 1.81 -9.72 7.87
CA ASN A 51 0.44 -9.74 7.36
C ASN A 51 0.40 -9.37 5.87
N ALA A 52 1.16 -8.36 5.47
CA ALA A 52 1.25 -7.91 4.09
C ALA A 52 1.81 -9.01 3.17
N ALA A 53 2.94 -9.63 3.53
CA ALA A 53 3.53 -10.71 2.76
C ALA A 53 2.62 -11.95 2.71
N ALA A 54 1.99 -12.30 3.84
CA ALA A 54 1.04 -13.42 3.90
C ALA A 54 -0.19 -13.16 3.00
N ALA A 55 -0.71 -11.92 2.98
CA ALA A 55 -1.84 -11.56 2.12
C ALA A 55 -1.48 -11.70 0.64
N VAL A 56 -0.36 -11.10 0.18
CA VAL A 56 0.08 -11.21 -1.22
C VAL A 56 0.26 -12.67 -1.62
N SER A 57 0.94 -13.46 -0.80
CA SER A 57 1.20 -14.88 -1.09
C SER A 57 -0.08 -15.73 -1.10
N ASN A 58 -0.98 -15.48 -0.14
CA ASN A 58 -2.26 -16.19 -0.04
C ASN A 58 -3.17 -15.89 -1.24
N ILE A 59 -3.27 -14.62 -1.62
CA ILE A 59 -4.05 -14.16 -2.78
C ILE A 59 -3.43 -14.71 -4.09
N GLY A 60 -2.11 -14.62 -4.23
CA GLY A 60 -1.42 -15.19 -5.40
C GLY A 60 -1.65 -16.67 -5.59
N GLY A 61 -1.60 -17.44 -4.50
CA GLY A 61 -1.87 -18.88 -4.53
C GLY A 61 -3.34 -19.22 -4.76
N ALA A 62 -4.28 -18.40 -4.26
CA ALA A 62 -5.72 -18.67 -4.38
C ALA A 62 -6.32 -18.25 -5.71
N TYR A 63 -5.87 -17.12 -6.27
CA TYR A 63 -6.45 -16.52 -7.48
C TYR A 63 -5.54 -16.58 -8.70
N GLY A 64 -4.26 -16.94 -8.53
CA GLY A 64 -3.31 -17.11 -9.63
C GLY A 64 -2.88 -15.76 -10.23
N ILE A 65 -2.20 -14.91 -9.43
CA ILE A 65 -1.63 -13.67 -9.96
C ILE A 65 -0.74 -13.95 -11.17
N SER A 66 -1.06 -13.35 -12.30
CA SER A 66 -0.36 -13.47 -13.57
C SER A 66 0.79 -12.46 -13.67
N PRO A 67 1.88 -12.75 -14.42
CA PRO A 67 2.94 -11.78 -14.70
C PRO A 67 2.47 -10.48 -15.37
N ASP A 68 1.29 -10.49 -15.99
CA ASP A 68 0.68 -9.32 -16.64
C ASP A 68 -0.25 -8.50 -15.73
N ASP A 69 -0.48 -8.98 -14.50
CA ASP A 69 -1.30 -8.26 -13.52
C ASP A 69 -0.52 -7.11 -12.87
N GLU A 70 -1.25 -6.14 -12.31
CA GLU A 70 -0.69 -5.01 -11.58
C GLU A 70 -0.87 -5.21 -10.07
N ILE A 71 0.16 -4.87 -9.31
CA ILE A 71 0.14 -4.89 -7.84
C ILE A 71 0.27 -3.45 -7.34
N LEU A 72 -0.70 -3.00 -6.56
CA LEU A 72 -0.67 -1.72 -5.88
C LEU A 72 -0.67 -1.92 -4.37
N ASN A 73 0.25 -1.27 -3.67
CA ASN A 73 0.15 -1.09 -2.23
C ASN A 73 -0.29 0.35 -1.98
N VAL A 74 -1.51 0.50 -1.47
CA VAL A 74 -2.10 1.81 -1.16
C VAL A 74 -2.37 1.87 0.33
N GLY A 75 -1.87 2.91 1.00
CA GLY A 75 -2.05 3.04 2.44
C GLY A 75 -1.48 4.31 3.02
N CYS A 76 -1.45 4.37 4.33
CA CYS A 76 -0.92 5.49 5.10
C CYS A 76 0.58 5.35 5.36
N GLY A 77 1.20 6.48 5.70
CA GLY A 77 2.55 6.54 6.22
C GLY A 77 2.77 7.78 7.06
N ALA A 78 3.78 7.73 7.92
CA ALA A 78 4.22 8.89 8.71
C ALA A 78 5.25 9.72 7.94
N GLY A 79 5.19 11.05 8.12
CA GLY A 79 6.16 12.01 7.59
C GLY A 79 6.64 12.97 8.67
N PHE A 80 7.95 13.26 8.71
CA PHE A 80 8.58 14.03 9.78
C PHE A 80 9.21 15.36 9.32
N SER A 81 8.90 15.81 8.11
CA SER A 81 9.43 17.08 7.59
C SER A 81 8.36 17.94 6.92
N SER A 82 8.67 19.22 6.70
CA SER A 82 7.78 20.14 5.97
C SER A 82 7.50 19.72 4.54
N ASP A 83 8.41 18.96 3.93
CA ASP A 83 8.25 18.47 2.55
C ASP A 83 7.39 17.21 2.47
N ILE A 84 7.28 16.47 3.57
CA ILE A 84 6.46 15.27 3.73
C ILE A 84 5.33 15.60 4.73
N CYS A 85 4.44 16.49 4.35
CA CYS A 85 3.39 17.00 5.25
C CYS A 85 2.09 16.19 5.18
N LEU A 86 1.32 16.29 6.24
CA LEU A 86 0.01 15.66 6.39
C LEU A 86 -0.88 15.90 5.15
N GLY A 87 -1.51 14.84 4.65
CA GLY A 87 -2.39 14.86 3.49
C GLY A 87 -1.66 14.83 2.14
N SER A 88 -0.32 14.87 2.12
CA SER A 88 0.44 14.71 0.87
C SER A 88 0.43 13.26 0.42
N ILE A 89 0.37 13.05 -0.91
CA ILE A 89 0.48 11.71 -1.52
C ILE A 89 1.83 11.58 -2.21
N PHE A 90 2.43 10.42 -2.07
CA PHE A 90 3.70 10.08 -2.68
C PHE A 90 3.64 8.73 -3.40
N LEU A 91 4.39 8.65 -4.48
CA LEU A 91 4.69 7.40 -5.18
C LEU A 91 6.08 6.92 -4.74
N GLY A 92 6.16 5.70 -4.23
CA GLY A 92 7.41 5.10 -3.77
C GLY A 92 8.31 4.70 -4.94
N ASN A 93 9.45 5.38 -5.09
CA ASN A 93 10.46 5.05 -6.10
C ASN A 93 11.63 4.22 -5.55
N LYS A 94 11.73 4.14 -4.23
CA LYS A 94 12.68 3.32 -3.48
C LYS A 94 12.00 2.82 -2.22
N LEU A 95 12.13 1.53 -1.94
CA LEU A 95 11.59 0.91 -0.74
C LEU A 95 12.75 0.38 0.08
N THR A 96 12.83 0.74 1.35
CA THR A 96 13.89 0.26 2.26
C THR A 96 13.26 -0.48 3.43
N GLU A 97 13.62 -1.72 3.63
CA GLU A 97 13.31 -2.48 4.84
C GLU A 97 14.30 -2.09 5.94
N GLN A 98 13.81 -1.42 6.98
CA GLN A 98 14.69 -0.87 8.03
C GLN A 98 15.49 -1.95 8.78
N MET A 99 14.87 -3.09 9.07
CA MET A 99 15.50 -4.15 9.88
C MET A 99 16.74 -4.75 9.22
N THR A 100 16.71 -4.97 7.91
CA THR A 100 17.81 -5.62 7.18
C THR A 100 18.64 -4.65 6.36
N GLY A 101 18.14 -3.42 6.14
CA GLY A 101 18.76 -2.44 5.26
C GLY A 101 18.63 -2.79 3.77
N ARG A 102 17.82 -3.79 3.41
CA ARG A 102 17.57 -4.15 2.01
C ARG A 102 16.74 -3.08 1.32
N THR A 103 17.11 -2.78 0.09
CA THR A 103 16.41 -1.80 -0.75
C THR A 103 15.86 -2.44 -2.02
N PHE A 104 14.70 -1.96 -2.45
CA PHE A 104 14.01 -2.40 -3.64
C PHE A 104 13.60 -1.19 -4.47
N TYR A 105 13.56 -1.36 -5.78
CA TYR A 105 13.26 -0.28 -6.72
C TYR A 105 12.14 -0.73 -7.65
N PRO A 106 10.90 -0.24 -7.44
CA PRO A 106 9.84 -0.35 -8.44
C PRO A 106 10.24 0.43 -9.70
N ASP A 107 9.88 -0.09 -10.87
CA ASP A 107 10.14 0.65 -12.11
C ASP A 107 9.10 1.78 -12.27
N MET A 108 9.58 3.02 -12.38
CA MET A 108 8.75 4.22 -12.44
C MET A 108 8.23 4.48 -13.87
N LEU A 109 7.51 3.51 -14.43
CA LEU A 109 6.96 3.61 -15.80
C LEU A 109 5.57 4.26 -15.83
N MET A 110 4.86 4.27 -14.70
CA MET A 110 3.56 4.92 -14.58
C MET A 110 3.73 6.44 -14.50
N LYS A 111 3.05 7.16 -15.39
CA LYS A 111 2.96 8.63 -15.32
C LYS A 111 1.87 9.00 -14.31
N ALA A 112 2.24 9.26 -13.09
CA ALA A 112 1.35 9.77 -12.06
C ALA A 112 1.73 11.22 -11.71
N ASN A 113 0.73 12.03 -11.34
CA ASN A 113 0.94 13.41 -10.87
C ASN A 113 1.31 13.43 -9.37
N PHE A 114 1.93 12.36 -8.86
CA PHE A 114 2.41 12.29 -7.48
C PHE A 114 3.90 12.63 -7.42
N ARG A 115 4.28 13.24 -6.28
CA ARG A 115 5.70 13.38 -5.95
C ARG A 115 6.26 11.99 -5.63
N GLU A 116 7.48 11.75 -6.07
CA GLU A 116 8.20 10.53 -5.75
C GLU A 116 8.95 10.68 -4.41
N CYS A 117 9.02 9.61 -3.63
CA CYS A 117 9.85 9.57 -2.43
C CYS A 117 10.35 8.16 -2.11
N GLU A 118 11.33 8.08 -1.23
CA GLU A 118 11.67 6.84 -0.56
C GLU A 118 10.59 6.48 0.47
N ILE A 119 10.21 5.20 0.52
CA ILE A 119 9.37 4.62 1.57
C ILE A 119 10.26 3.71 2.41
N VAL A 120 10.30 3.94 3.71
CA VAL A 120 11.02 3.08 4.68
C VAL A 120 10.02 2.27 5.48
N THR A 121 10.05 0.96 5.28
CA THR A 121 9.18 0.04 6.01
C THR A 121 9.80 -0.29 7.37
N VAL A 122 9.04 -0.06 8.43
CA VAL A 122 9.45 -0.18 9.83
C VAL A 122 8.57 -1.18 10.58
N ALA A 123 9.16 -1.86 11.56
CA ALA A 123 8.44 -2.86 12.37
C ALA A 123 7.51 -2.24 13.43
N ARG A 124 7.62 -0.97 13.72
CA ARG A 124 6.82 -0.24 14.73
C ARG A 124 6.70 1.24 14.38
N VAL A 125 5.68 1.88 14.91
CA VAL A 125 5.50 3.34 14.81
C VAL A 125 6.75 4.06 15.35
N LEU A 126 7.21 5.06 14.61
CA LEU A 126 8.33 5.93 14.96
C LEU A 126 7.79 7.26 15.51
N ASN A 127 8.53 7.89 16.41
CA ASN A 127 8.22 9.24 16.93
C ASN A 127 9.07 10.33 16.25
N GLU A 128 10.06 9.93 15.45
CA GLU A 128 10.96 10.80 14.70
C GLU A 128 11.49 10.06 13.46
N GLY A 129 11.90 10.79 12.44
CA GLY A 129 12.40 10.22 11.20
C GLY A 129 13.25 11.22 10.41
N CYS A 130 13.76 10.77 9.27
CA CYS A 130 14.54 11.58 8.34
C CYS A 130 13.64 12.44 7.45
N ASP A 131 14.19 13.54 6.95
CA ASP A 131 13.56 14.37 5.93
C ASP A 131 13.41 13.60 4.61
N SER A 132 12.40 13.98 3.84
CA SER A 132 12.13 13.45 2.49
C SER A 132 11.85 11.95 2.40
N VAL A 133 11.41 11.31 3.49
CA VAL A 133 11.07 9.89 3.59
C VAL A 133 9.68 9.70 4.15
N VAL A 134 8.91 8.80 3.58
CA VAL A 134 7.64 8.31 4.15
C VAL A 134 7.91 6.98 4.87
N TYR A 135 7.44 6.85 6.10
CA TYR A 135 7.57 5.62 6.89
C TYR A 135 6.25 4.85 6.89
N ASP A 136 6.33 3.58 6.55
CA ASP A 136 5.19 2.66 6.57
C ASP A 136 5.52 1.35 7.31
N MET A 137 4.61 0.38 7.30
CA MET A 137 4.82 -0.91 7.93
C MET A 137 4.62 -2.10 6.97
N GLU A 138 4.44 -1.89 5.66
CA GLU A 138 4.03 -2.94 4.71
C GLU A 138 4.79 -2.97 3.37
N ALA A 139 5.19 -1.83 2.82
CA ALA A 139 5.60 -1.70 1.42
C ALA A 139 6.73 -2.65 1.00
N ALA A 140 7.80 -2.74 1.79
CA ALA A 140 8.91 -3.63 1.48
C ALA A 140 8.50 -5.10 1.47
N ALA A 141 7.58 -5.50 2.36
CA ALA A 141 7.07 -6.87 2.42
C ALA A 141 6.13 -7.18 1.25
N VAL A 142 5.27 -6.22 0.85
CA VAL A 142 4.45 -6.36 -0.36
C VAL A 142 5.34 -6.54 -1.59
N TYR A 143 6.38 -5.71 -1.75
CA TYR A 143 7.32 -5.85 -2.87
C TYR A 143 7.96 -7.22 -2.91
N GLN A 144 8.53 -7.67 -1.78
CA GLN A 144 9.24 -8.95 -1.70
C GLN A 144 8.31 -10.14 -2.03
N ALA A 145 7.07 -10.12 -1.55
CA ALA A 145 6.11 -11.17 -1.84
C ALA A 145 5.58 -11.09 -3.27
N ALA A 146 5.31 -9.89 -3.78
CA ALA A 146 4.82 -9.68 -5.15
C ALA A 146 5.86 -10.06 -6.22
N ALA A 147 7.15 -9.94 -5.92
CA ALA A 147 8.25 -10.31 -6.83
C ALA A 147 8.27 -11.79 -7.21
N PHE A 148 7.54 -12.66 -6.50
CA PHE A 148 7.34 -14.04 -6.90
C PHE A 148 6.32 -14.20 -8.05
N PHE A 149 5.54 -13.17 -8.36
CA PHE A 149 4.45 -13.22 -9.33
C PHE A 149 4.64 -12.26 -10.50
N VAL A 150 5.08 -11.03 -10.23
CA VAL A 150 5.18 -9.95 -11.23
C VAL A 150 6.55 -9.30 -11.21
N GLY A 151 6.91 -8.64 -12.32
CA GLY A 151 8.12 -7.82 -12.39
C GLY A 151 7.97 -6.45 -11.71
N PRO A 152 9.09 -5.74 -11.40
CA PRO A 152 9.07 -4.46 -10.71
C PRO A 152 8.31 -3.35 -11.45
N HIS A 153 8.15 -3.46 -12.77
CA HIS A 153 7.37 -2.55 -13.59
C HIS A 153 5.84 -2.68 -13.42
N ARG A 154 5.40 -3.71 -12.70
CA ARG A 154 4.00 -3.99 -12.36
C ARG A 154 3.69 -3.75 -10.89
N MET A 155 4.59 -3.10 -10.15
CA MET A 155 4.43 -2.84 -8.73
C MET A 155 4.43 -1.35 -8.45
N HIS A 156 3.40 -0.86 -7.77
CA HIS A 156 3.23 0.56 -7.46
C HIS A 156 2.91 0.74 -5.97
N PHE A 157 3.54 1.73 -5.35
CA PHE A 157 3.45 1.98 -3.92
C PHE A 157 2.99 3.43 -3.69
N ILE A 158 1.75 3.60 -3.30
CA ILE A 158 1.12 4.91 -3.10
C ILE A 158 0.89 5.11 -1.60
N LYS A 159 1.47 6.16 -1.04
CA LYS A 159 1.33 6.48 0.38
C LYS A 159 0.80 7.88 0.59
N LEU A 160 -0.24 7.95 1.43
CA LEU A 160 -0.79 9.18 1.96
C LEU A 160 -0.14 9.44 3.33
N VAL A 161 0.41 10.63 3.53
CA VAL A 161 0.94 11.02 4.85
C VAL A 161 -0.22 11.29 5.79
N SER A 162 -0.39 10.44 6.78
CA SER A 162 -1.50 10.48 7.72
C SER A 162 -1.13 11.11 9.06
N ASP A 163 0.15 11.08 9.44
CA ASP A 163 0.62 11.49 10.76
C ASP A 163 2.12 11.82 10.76
N ALA A 164 2.60 12.27 11.90
CA ALA A 164 4.02 12.47 12.20
C ALA A 164 4.47 11.56 13.36
N GLY A 165 4.07 10.29 13.32
CA GLY A 165 4.38 9.31 14.36
C GLY A 165 3.37 9.27 15.49
N GLU A 166 2.22 9.92 15.35
CA GLU A 166 1.12 9.91 16.32
C GLU A 166 0.11 8.79 15.96
N ARG A 167 -0.63 8.36 16.96
CA ARG A 167 -1.79 7.47 16.69
C ARG A 167 -2.88 8.29 16.01
N ILE A 168 -3.24 7.90 14.79
CA ILE A 168 -4.34 8.50 14.06
C ILE A 168 -5.62 7.68 14.20
N ASP A 169 -6.76 8.36 14.27
CA ASP A 169 -8.07 7.73 14.21
C ASP A 169 -8.39 7.29 12.77
N GLN A 170 -8.99 6.12 12.61
CA GLN A 170 -9.40 5.59 11.31
C GLN A 170 -10.37 6.50 10.56
N SER A 171 -11.21 7.27 11.27
CA SER A 171 -12.09 8.26 10.64
C SER A 171 -11.32 9.36 9.92
N LYS A 172 -10.22 9.85 10.52
CA LYS A 172 -9.33 10.84 9.89
C LYS A 172 -8.61 10.28 8.66
N ILE A 173 -8.22 9.01 8.70
CA ILE A 173 -7.61 8.34 7.53
C ILE A 173 -8.59 8.38 6.36
N THR A 174 -9.84 7.96 6.57
CA THR A 174 -10.88 7.99 5.53
C THR A 174 -11.11 9.40 4.99
N GLU A 175 -11.16 10.43 5.86
CA GLU A 175 -11.30 11.83 5.44
C GLU A 175 -10.11 12.31 4.60
N LEU A 176 -8.87 11.98 5.00
CA LEU A 176 -7.68 12.36 4.25
C LEU A 176 -7.65 11.73 2.85
N PHE A 177 -8.03 10.45 2.74
CA PHE A 177 -8.16 9.80 1.43
C PHE A 177 -9.30 10.43 0.59
N ALA A 178 -10.43 10.79 1.20
CA ALA A 178 -11.53 11.44 0.49
C ALA A 178 -11.13 12.81 -0.11
N LEU A 179 -10.28 13.58 0.59
CA LEU A 179 -9.75 14.85 0.07
C LEU A 179 -8.81 14.68 -1.15
N GLN A 180 -8.38 13.47 -1.43
CA GLN A 180 -7.45 13.16 -2.52
C GLN A 180 -8.07 12.23 -3.58
N GLU A 181 -9.38 12.01 -3.52
CA GLU A 181 -10.09 11.05 -4.39
C GLU A 181 -9.85 11.29 -5.89
N ASP A 182 -9.76 12.55 -6.31
CA ASP A 182 -9.48 12.92 -7.70
C ASP A 182 -8.03 12.62 -8.15
N LYS A 183 -7.16 12.15 -7.25
CA LYS A 183 -5.74 11.91 -7.51
C LYS A 183 -5.34 10.44 -7.45
N ILE A 184 -6.12 9.61 -6.77
CA ILE A 184 -5.88 8.18 -6.58
C ILE A 184 -6.87 7.39 -7.44
#